data_cff7f2b9635ed62e95b633e37dc952ff
#
_entry.id   cff7f2b9635ed62e95b633e37dc952ff
#
_cell.length_a   1.000
_cell.length_b   1.000
_cell.length_c   1.000
_cell.angle_alpha   90.00
_cell.angle_beta   90.00
_cell.angle_gamma   90.00
#
_symmetry.space_group_name_H-M   'P 1'
#
loop_
_entity.id
_entity.type
_entity.pdbx_description
1 polymer ?
#
loop_
_entity_poly.entity_id
_entity_poly.type
_entity_poly.pdbx_seq_one_letter_code
_entity_poly.pdbx_strand_id
1 'polypeptide(L)'
;YLIDAQGEDVVAGVRTPKPVAKMAKDLPGPNKELLKIRHVLEKHFRDVQDVEFTIEEGRLWMLQTRNGKRTGFAAVNIALDMVKERLISKEEAILRIPAEDLSHLLAPIFDAAEEKKAKTIGTGLPAGPGAASGHIYFTAEAAVAAAAKGQQVILTRQETSPEDLRGMIAAEGILTTRGGASSHAALVARQMGKVCVCGAHDMDIDYAKKTLTGHGVTLKEGDYLSLNGFVGNVYAGDLKTSPSSVIQGLIENKASAKRSATYKKFVQLMDWADKLRKLGVRTNSDTPGQVATAIKFGAEGIGLTRTEHMFFEGNRIDAVREMILAEDDAGRAKALKKLLPYQKKDFVGIFKALDGRPATIRLLDPPLHEFIGTMTPDQINALAKKIKVTPAFIRSRIKALHEENPMLGHRGCRLGIVYPEITKMQATAILEAAVEVQKKGTKVLPEIMVPLVSYSRELELQKAVIDEAAAEVRAKHGLRKSQLKYSVGTMIEIPRAALTANEVAEHAEFFSFGTNDLTQTCLGLSRDDSSSFLPAY
;
A
#
# COMPACT_ATOMS: atom_id res chain seq x y z
N TYR A 1 -21.35 19.26 28.91
CA TYR A 1 -22.61 19.41 29.62
C TYR A 1 -23.20 20.78 29.38
N LEU A 2 -24.50 20.87 29.45
CA LEU A 2 -25.27 22.13 29.47
C LEU A 2 -25.97 22.30 30.83
N ILE A 3 -26.25 23.55 31.21
CA ILE A 3 -27.02 23.90 32.40
C ILE A 3 -28.37 24.43 31.90
N ASP A 4 -29.45 24.05 32.57
CA ASP A 4 -30.85 24.43 32.22
C ASP A 4 -31.15 24.09 30.73
N ALA A 5 -30.95 22.83 30.37
CA ALA A 5 -31.14 22.34 29.02
C ALA A 5 -31.60 20.87 29.02
N GLN A 6 -32.23 20.46 27.93
CA GLN A 6 -32.60 19.07 27.69
C GLN A 6 -31.50 18.33 26.96
N GLY A 7 -31.48 16.98 27.01
CA GLY A 7 -30.48 16.15 26.33
C GLY A 7 -30.43 16.39 24.83
N GLU A 8 -31.57 16.67 24.21
CA GLU A 8 -31.67 16.98 22.77
C GLU A 8 -30.89 18.23 22.38
N ASP A 9 -30.80 19.26 23.27
CA ASP A 9 -30.01 20.47 23.01
C ASP A 9 -28.52 20.18 22.86
N VAL A 10 -28.01 19.14 23.54
CA VAL A 10 -26.62 18.69 23.44
C VAL A 10 -26.40 17.92 22.13
N VAL A 11 -27.31 16.99 21.79
CA VAL A 11 -27.21 16.11 20.64
C VAL A 11 -27.47 16.84 19.32
N ALA A 12 -28.44 17.73 19.30
CA ALA A 12 -28.79 18.55 18.12
C ALA A 12 -27.77 19.67 17.83
N GLY A 13 -26.83 19.94 18.74
CA GLY A 13 -25.79 20.96 18.53
C GLY A 13 -26.35 22.41 18.53
N VAL A 14 -27.55 22.62 19.02
CA VAL A 14 -28.20 23.94 19.06
C VAL A 14 -27.49 24.90 20.04
N ARG A 15 -26.93 24.33 21.10
CA ARG A 15 -26.16 25.08 22.13
C ARG A 15 -24.79 24.45 22.30
N THR A 16 -23.73 25.28 22.41
CA THR A 16 -22.36 24.80 22.63
C THR A 16 -22.19 24.30 24.06
N PRO A 17 -21.91 23.00 24.29
CA PRO A 17 -21.72 22.45 25.62
C PRO A 17 -20.42 22.88 26.26
N LYS A 18 -20.42 23.00 27.58
CA LYS A 18 -19.20 23.19 28.38
C LYS A 18 -18.41 21.88 28.47
N PRO A 19 -17.07 21.93 28.39
CA PRO A 19 -16.23 20.77 28.65
C PRO A 19 -16.46 20.19 30.05
N VAL A 20 -16.52 18.86 30.17
CA VAL A 20 -16.71 18.15 31.45
C VAL A 20 -15.66 18.55 32.50
N ALA A 21 -14.44 18.87 32.09
CA ALA A 21 -13.40 19.36 32.99
C ALA A 21 -13.79 20.61 33.81
N LYS A 22 -14.70 21.46 33.29
CA LYS A 22 -15.21 22.62 34.03
C LYS A 22 -16.24 22.24 35.08
N MET A 23 -16.82 21.04 35.00
CA MET A 23 -17.84 20.56 35.92
C MET A 23 -17.33 20.45 37.36
N ALA A 24 -16.03 20.20 37.55
CA ALA A 24 -15.41 20.20 38.87
C ALA A 24 -15.60 21.51 39.63
N LYS A 25 -15.65 22.64 38.91
CA LYS A 25 -15.90 23.97 39.49
C LYS A 25 -17.40 24.29 39.60
N ASP A 26 -18.15 23.99 38.54
CA ASP A 26 -19.55 24.39 38.45
C ASP A 26 -20.47 23.48 39.30
N LEU A 27 -20.20 22.18 39.36
CA LEU A 27 -21.00 21.14 40.01
C LEU A 27 -20.08 20.09 40.68
N PRO A 28 -19.38 20.42 41.78
CA PRO A 28 -18.34 19.57 42.36
C PRO A 28 -18.85 18.22 42.88
N GLY A 29 -20.04 18.14 43.46
CA GLY A 29 -20.66 16.90 43.92
C GLY A 29 -20.93 15.91 42.77
N PRO A 30 -21.78 16.28 41.81
CA PRO A 30 -22.04 15.48 40.61
C PRO A 30 -20.78 15.13 39.81
N ASN A 31 -19.81 16.02 39.73
CA ASN A 31 -18.53 15.71 39.08
C ASN A 31 -17.78 14.55 39.76
N LYS A 32 -17.73 14.57 41.10
CA LYS A 32 -17.09 13.48 41.87
C LYS A 32 -17.81 12.14 41.66
N GLU A 33 -19.15 12.19 41.61
CA GLU A 33 -19.95 10.99 41.34
C GLU A 33 -19.75 10.48 39.92
N LEU A 34 -19.77 11.35 38.91
CA LEU A 34 -19.48 10.98 37.50
C LEU A 34 -18.13 10.30 37.34
N LEU A 35 -17.07 10.83 37.96
CA LEU A 35 -15.74 10.24 37.91
C LEU A 35 -15.68 8.86 38.57
N LYS A 36 -16.42 8.65 39.67
CA LYS A 36 -16.57 7.34 40.33
C LYS A 36 -17.28 6.34 39.42
N ILE A 37 -18.41 6.75 38.83
CA ILE A 37 -19.18 5.90 37.90
C ILE A 37 -18.36 5.56 36.67
N ARG A 38 -17.66 6.52 36.08
CA ARG A 38 -16.74 6.29 34.97
C ARG A 38 -15.74 5.19 35.30
N HIS A 39 -15.08 5.26 36.45
CA HIS A 39 -14.11 4.25 36.87
C HIS A 39 -14.74 2.85 37.01
N VAL A 40 -15.95 2.76 37.57
CA VAL A 40 -16.70 1.51 37.69
C VAL A 40 -17.02 0.93 36.32
N LEU A 41 -17.51 1.74 35.40
CA LEU A 41 -17.88 1.32 34.05
C LEU A 41 -16.65 0.87 33.25
N GLU A 42 -15.58 1.68 33.22
CA GLU A 42 -14.36 1.34 32.51
C GLU A 42 -13.74 0.04 33.04
N LYS A 43 -13.75 -0.18 34.36
CA LYS A 43 -13.26 -1.40 34.97
C LYS A 43 -14.15 -2.61 34.67
N HIS A 44 -15.46 -2.44 34.66
CA HIS A 44 -16.43 -3.51 34.39
C HIS A 44 -16.38 -3.95 32.92
N PHE A 45 -16.48 -3.01 32.00
CA PHE A 45 -16.46 -3.27 30.56
C PHE A 45 -15.05 -3.48 30.01
N ARG A 46 -14.03 -3.14 30.78
CA ARG A 46 -12.62 -3.16 30.36
C ARG A 46 -12.43 -2.39 29.06
N ASP A 47 -13.16 -1.31 28.88
CA ASP A 47 -13.12 -0.43 27.70
C ASP A 47 -13.59 0.99 28.06
N VAL A 48 -13.20 1.96 27.21
CA VAL A 48 -13.69 3.33 27.31
C VAL A 48 -15.20 3.36 27.06
N GLN A 49 -15.91 4.14 27.87
CA GLN A 49 -17.35 4.22 27.82
C GLN A 49 -17.82 5.62 27.42
N ASP A 50 -18.75 5.67 26.49
CA ASP A 50 -19.54 6.83 26.15
C ASP A 50 -20.79 6.81 27.04
N VAL A 51 -21.02 7.88 27.78
CA VAL A 51 -22.05 7.92 28.82
C VAL A 51 -22.97 9.10 28.62
N GLU A 52 -24.27 8.88 28.86
CA GLU A 52 -25.28 9.90 28.92
C GLU A 52 -25.77 10.04 30.36
N PHE A 53 -25.89 11.27 30.85
CA PHE A 53 -26.32 11.56 32.21
C PHE A 53 -27.13 12.85 32.28
N THR A 54 -27.94 12.97 33.34
CA THR A 54 -28.59 14.22 33.73
C THR A 54 -28.28 14.54 35.18
N ILE A 55 -28.47 15.80 35.54
CA ILE A 55 -28.33 16.28 36.92
C ILE A 55 -29.59 17.03 37.28
N GLU A 56 -30.25 16.57 38.31
CA GLU A 56 -31.48 17.15 38.86
C GLU A 56 -31.31 17.32 40.37
N GLU A 57 -31.64 18.50 40.88
CA GLU A 57 -31.51 18.86 42.30
C GLU A 57 -30.15 18.53 42.92
N GLY A 58 -29.07 18.72 42.14
CA GLY A 58 -27.71 18.44 42.56
C GLY A 58 -27.31 16.95 42.59
N ARG A 59 -28.17 16.03 42.19
CA ARG A 59 -27.97 14.60 42.08
C ARG A 59 -27.72 14.19 40.63
N LEU A 60 -26.73 13.34 40.39
CA LEU A 60 -26.43 12.79 39.06
C LEU A 60 -27.24 11.52 38.80
N TRP A 61 -27.81 11.43 37.61
CA TRP A 61 -28.51 10.26 37.09
C TRP A 61 -27.90 9.78 35.81
N MET A 62 -27.47 8.51 35.80
CA MET A 62 -26.99 7.85 34.59
C MET A 62 -28.16 7.41 33.73
N LEU A 63 -28.14 7.75 32.45
CA LEU A 63 -29.20 7.42 31.50
C LEU A 63 -28.80 6.26 30.61
N GLN A 64 -27.59 6.30 30.06
CA GLN A 64 -27.10 5.30 29.14
C GLN A 64 -25.56 5.18 29.21
N THR A 65 -25.06 3.99 28.92
CA THR A 65 -23.64 3.74 28.61
C THR A 65 -23.51 2.86 27.38
N ARG A 66 -22.46 3.09 26.60
CA ARG A 66 -22.09 2.29 25.42
C ARG A 66 -20.58 2.33 25.22
N ASN A 67 -20.05 1.36 24.49
CA ASN A 67 -18.64 1.36 24.13
C ASN A 67 -18.30 2.58 23.28
N GLY A 68 -17.26 3.29 23.64
CA GLY A 68 -16.82 4.49 22.94
C GLY A 68 -16.37 4.18 21.51
N LYS A 69 -17.06 4.79 20.53
CA LYS A 69 -16.62 4.76 19.12
C LYS A 69 -15.32 5.54 18.98
N ARG A 70 -14.38 5.02 18.18
CA ARG A 70 -13.05 5.60 18.04
C ARG A 70 -12.47 5.39 16.65
N THR A 71 -11.65 6.32 16.20
CA THR A 71 -10.88 6.24 14.96
C THR A 71 -9.43 5.86 15.26
N GLY A 72 -8.63 5.58 14.23
CA GLY A 72 -7.30 5.03 14.34
C GLY A 72 -6.39 5.66 15.39
N PHE A 73 -6.27 7.00 15.42
CA PHE A 73 -5.48 7.69 16.46
C PHE A 73 -6.04 7.47 17.87
N ALA A 74 -7.35 7.55 18.03
CA ALA A 74 -8.00 7.32 19.31
C ALA A 74 -7.89 5.86 19.75
N ALA A 75 -8.06 4.91 18.83
CA ALA A 75 -7.91 3.49 19.10
C ALA A 75 -6.53 3.16 19.68
N VAL A 76 -5.46 3.64 19.03
CA VAL A 76 -4.09 3.46 19.52
C VAL A 76 -3.87 4.13 20.88
N ASN A 77 -4.31 5.38 21.06
CA ASN A 77 -4.15 6.10 22.31
C ASN A 77 -4.85 5.38 23.46
N ILE A 78 -6.12 5.03 23.27
CA ILE A 78 -6.95 4.37 24.26
C ILE A 78 -6.33 3.00 24.65
N ALA A 79 -5.97 2.19 23.67
CA ALA A 79 -5.40 0.86 23.93
C ALA A 79 -4.10 0.94 24.74
N LEU A 80 -3.20 1.86 24.40
CA LEU A 80 -1.93 2.07 25.12
C LEU A 80 -2.16 2.59 26.55
N ASP A 81 -3.09 3.54 26.74
CA ASP A 81 -3.42 4.09 28.05
C ASP A 81 -4.08 3.01 28.95
N MET A 82 -4.97 2.17 28.40
CA MET A 82 -5.59 1.06 29.13
C MET A 82 -4.57 0.00 29.59
N VAL A 83 -3.54 -0.30 28.79
CA VAL A 83 -2.43 -1.16 29.23
C VAL A 83 -1.64 -0.50 30.36
N LYS A 84 -1.37 0.80 30.26
CA LYS A 84 -0.69 1.58 31.30
C LYS A 84 -1.48 1.59 32.62
N GLU A 85 -2.79 1.68 32.52
CA GLU A 85 -3.74 1.62 33.66
C GLU A 85 -3.99 0.18 34.15
N ARG A 86 -3.40 -0.84 33.51
CA ARG A 86 -3.56 -2.26 33.82
C ARG A 86 -5.00 -2.79 33.67
N LEU A 87 -5.79 -2.18 32.82
CA LEU A 87 -7.15 -2.61 32.51
C LEU A 87 -7.17 -3.77 31.50
N ILE A 88 -6.21 -3.78 30.58
CA ILE A 88 -6.04 -4.83 29.55
C ILE A 88 -4.58 -5.25 29.41
N SER A 89 -4.35 -6.41 28.82
CA SER A 89 -3.01 -6.88 28.46
C SER A 89 -2.51 -6.24 27.16
N LYS A 90 -1.21 -6.43 26.84
CA LYS A 90 -0.65 -5.97 25.55
C LYS A 90 -1.26 -6.71 24.37
N GLU A 91 -1.51 -7.99 24.54
CA GLU A 91 -2.17 -8.87 23.57
C GLU A 91 -3.57 -8.34 23.22
N GLU A 92 -4.37 -8.05 24.27
CA GLU A 92 -5.69 -7.47 24.08
C GLU A 92 -5.63 -6.10 23.41
N ALA A 93 -4.64 -5.26 23.76
CA ALA A 93 -4.48 -3.94 23.15
C ALA A 93 -4.23 -4.03 21.65
N ILE A 94 -3.39 -4.97 21.19
CA ILE A 94 -3.11 -5.19 19.78
C ILE A 94 -4.37 -5.69 19.04
N LEU A 95 -5.10 -6.64 19.63
CA LEU A 95 -6.32 -7.19 19.03
C LEU A 95 -7.47 -6.17 18.93
N ARG A 96 -7.45 -5.11 19.73
CA ARG A 96 -8.48 -4.05 19.72
C ARG A 96 -8.23 -2.95 18.70
N ILE A 97 -7.05 -2.94 18.07
CA ILE A 97 -6.70 -1.94 17.05
C ILE A 97 -6.84 -2.59 15.68
N PRO A 98 -7.81 -2.20 14.86
CA PRO A 98 -7.88 -2.65 13.48
C PRO A 98 -6.60 -2.29 12.74
N ALA A 99 -6.03 -3.23 11.98
CA ALA A 99 -4.75 -3.02 11.29
C ALA A 99 -4.84 -1.88 10.26
N GLU A 100 -5.98 -1.74 9.60
CA GLU A 100 -6.28 -0.65 8.65
C GLU A 100 -6.22 0.73 9.29
N ASP A 101 -6.56 0.86 10.58
CA ASP A 101 -6.49 2.12 11.32
C ASP A 101 -5.06 2.63 11.49
N LEU A 102 -4.04 1.77 11.38
CA LEU A 102 -2.64 2.19 11.43
C LEU A 102 -2.24 3.06 10.23
N SER A 103 -2.91 2.90 9.10
CA SER A 103 -2.71 3.76 7.93
C SER A 103 -2.95 5.25 8.24
N HIS A 104 -3.85 5.53 9.18
CA HIS A 104 -4.14 6.90 9.64
C HIS A 104 -2.93 7.57 10.30
N LEU A 105 -2.06 6.80 10.97
CA LEU A 105 -0.84 7.34 11.60
C LEU A 105 0.26 7.62 10.57
N LEU A 106 0.15 7.06 9.37
CA LEU A 106 1.09 7.23 8.26
C LEU A 106 0.67 8.32 7.27
N ALA A 107 -0.60 8.74 7.32
CA ALA A 107 -1.16 9.72 6.38
C ALA A 107 -0.47 11.09 6.52
N PRO A 108 -0.36 11.87 5.42
CA PRO A 108 0.20 13.21 5.43
C PRO A 108 -0.50 14.13 6.44
N ILE A 109 0.22 15.12 6.94
CA ILE A 109 -0.27 16.15 7.86
C ILE A 109 0.06 17.54 7.30
N PHE A 110 -0.66 18.57 7.73
CA PHE A 110 -0.25 19.94 7.49
C PHE A 110 0.86 20.38 8.45
N ASP A 111 1.63 21.39 8.06
CA ASP A 111 2.46 22.10 9.01
C ASP A 111 1.57 22.81 10.05
N ALA A 112 1.82 22.53 11.34
CA ALA A 112 0.95 23.01 12.41
C ALA A 112 0.92 24.54 12.53
N ALA A 113 2.00 25.23 12.13
CA ALA A 113 2.07 26.68 12.17
C ALA A 113 1.32 27.32 11.00
N GLU A 114 1.37 26.70 9.82
CA GLU A 114 0.60 27.12 8.64
C GLU A 114 -0.90 26.85 8.85
N GLU A 115 -1.26 25.65 9.32
CA GLU A 115 -2.65 25.27 9.57
C GLU A 115 -3.34 26.19 10.57
N LYS A 116 -2.65 26.57 11.66
CA LYS A 116 -3.19 27.47 12.67
C LYS A 116 -3.51 28.88 12.14
N LYS A 117 -2.84 29.31 11.09
CA LYS A 117 -3.05 30.61 10.43
C LYS A 117 -4.04 30.53 9.27
N ALA A 118 -4.35 29.32 8.82
CA ALA A 118 -5.20 29.10 7.66
C ALA A 118 -6.65 29.54 7.91
N LYS A 119 -7.26 30.10 6.87
CA LYS A 119 -8.66 30.51 6.91
C LYS A 119 -9.55 29.31 6.67
N THR A 120 -10.24 28.84 7.71
CA THR A 120 -11.26 27.80 7.58
C THR A 120 -12.48 28.39 6.84
N ILE A 121 -12.89 27.73 5.75
CA ILE A 121 -14.01 28.16 4.92
C ILE A 121 -15.19 27.19 4.98
N GLY A 122 -15.03 26.06 5.64
CA GLY A 122 -16.09 25.08 5.85
C GLY A 122 -15.63 23.95 6.77
N THR A 123 -16.61 23.18 7.26
CA THR A 123 -16.36 22.02 8.11
C THR A 123 -17.31 20.89 7.74
N GLY A 124 -16.79 19.69 7.59
CA GLY A 124 -17.55 18.48 7.30
C GLY A 124 -17.14 17.31 8.20
N LEU A 125 -17.64 16.14 7.88
CA LEU A 125 -17.30 14.90 8.58
C LEU A 125 -15.92 14.39 8.09
N PRO A 126 -15.01 14.02 9.02
CA PRO A 126 -13.74 13.38 8.68
C PRO A 126 -14.01 11.96 8.16
N ALA A 127 -13.92 11.78 6.85
CA ALA A 127 -14.28 10.52 6.17
C ALA A 127 -13.07 9.74 5.64
N GLY A 128 -11.99 10.41 5.30
CA GLY A 128 -10.72 9.82 4.93
C GLY A 128 -9.58 10.61 5.56
N PRO A 129 -8.76 9.99 6.44
CA PRO A 129 -7.77 10.71 7.23
C PRO A 129 -6.59 11.19 6.38
N GLY A 130 -6.01 12.32 6.78
CA GLY A 130 -4.86 12.92 6.12
C GLY A 130 -5.04 14.39 5.83
N ALA A 131 -3.98 14.99 5.28
CA ALA A 131 -3.96 16.34 4.76
C ALA A 131 -3.77 16.30 3.24
N ALA A 132 -4.60 17.01 2.50
CA ALA A 132 -4.49 17.14 1.05
C ALA A 132 -4.69 18.59 0.62
N SER A 133 -3.89 19.04 -0.34
CA SER A 133 -4.03 20.33 -1.02
C SER A 133 -4.04 20.11 -2.52
N GLY A 134 -4.79 20.93 -3.23
CA GLY A 134 -4.84 20.85 -4.69
C GLY A 134 -5.84 21.83 -5.29
N HIS A 135 -5.88 21.84 -6.62
CA HIS A 135 -6.81 22.65 -7.38
C HIS A 135 -8.22 22.06 -7.37
N ILE A 136 -9.21 22.89 -7.17
CA ILE A 136 -10.63 22.50 -7.16
C ILE A 136 -11.09 22.12 -8.55
N TYR A 137 -11.72 20.95 -8.67
CA TYR A 137 -12.46 20.55 -9.86
C TYR A 137 -13.83 19.98 -9.48
N PHE A 138 -14.87 20.37 -10.25
CA PHE A 138 -16.26 20.04 -9.94
C PHE A 138 -16.79 18.83 -10.73
N THR A 139 -16.02 18.29 -11.68
CA THR A 139 -16.38 17.07 -12.42
C THR A 139 -15.22 16.08 -12.44
N ALA A 140 -15.55 14.78 -12.55
CA ALA A 140 -14.56 13.72 -12.62
C ALA A 140 -13.65 13.86 -13.84
N GLU A 141 -14.21 14.24 -15.00
CA GLU A 141 -13.48 14.42 -16.26
C GLU A 141 -12.46 15.55 -16.16
N ALA A 142 -12.86 16.71 -15.60
CA ALA A 142 -11.96 17.84 -15.40
C ALA A 142 -10.83 17.49 -14.41
N ALA A 143 -11.14 16.78 -13.33
CA ALA A 143 -10.16 16.31 -12.37
C ALA A 143 -9.13 15.37 -13.02
N VAL A 144 -9.58 14.36 -13.77
CA VAL A 144 -8.69 13.44 -14.51
C VAL A 144 -7.80 14.18 -15.52
N ALA A 145 -8.39 15.10 -16.30
CA ALA A 145 -7.64 15.88 -17.30
C ALA A 145 -6.57 16.78 -16.67
N ALA A 146 -6.83 17.34 -15.49
CA ALA A 146 -5.88 18.16 -14.75
C ALA A 146 -4.77 17.31 -14.10
N ALA A 147 -5.13 16.21 -13.49
CA ALA A 147 -4.18 15.26 -12.89
C ALA A 147 -3.22 14.68 -13.96
N ALA A 148 -3.72 14.38 -15.17
CA ALA A 148 -2.90 13.94 -16.30
C ALA A 148 -1.85 14.98 -16.75
N LYS A 149 -2.06 16.27 -16.42
CA LYS A 149 -1.10 17.36 -16.64
C LYS A 149 -0.16 17.58 -15.44
N GLY A 150 -0.22 16.71 -14.43
CA GLY A 150 0.62 16.79 -13.23
C GLY A 150 0.12 17.76 -12.16
N GLN A 151 -1.13 18.24 -12.23
CA GLN A 151 -1.72 19.07 -11.18
C GLN A 151 -2.20 18.21 -10.02
N GLN A 152 -2.00 18.68 -8.80
CA GLN A 152 -2.68 18.16 -7.62
C GLN A 152 -4.13 18.62 -7.64
N VAL A 153 -5.06 17.70 -7.44
CA VAL A 153 -6.49 17.94 -7.64
C VAL A 153 -7.29 17.59 -6.39
N ILE A 154 -8.24 18.46 -6.03
CA ILE A 154 -9.31 18.17 -5.08
C ILE A 154 -10.62 18.04 -5.86
N LEU A 155 -11.19 16.82 -5.88
CA LEU A 155 -12.51 16.61 -6.45
C LEU A 155 -13.56 17.12 -5.49
N THR A 156 -14.34 18.11 -5.92
CA THR A 156 -15.35 18.79 -5.09
C THR A 156 -16.74 18.60 -5.70
N ARG A 157 -17.63 17.93 -4.96
CA ARG A 157 -18.97 17.57 -5.43
C ARG A 157 -20.03 17.91 -4.37
N GLN A 158 -21.29 18.04 -4.76
CA GLN A 158 -22.37 18.01 -3.76
C GLN A 158 -22.45 16.62 -3.12
N GLU A 159 -22.44 15.58 -3.92
CA GLU A 159 -22.30 14.18 -3.56
C GLU A 159 -21.63 13.42 -4.71
N THR A 160 -20.95 12.32 -4.43
CA THR A 160 -20.33 11.49 -5.46
C THR A 160 -21.21 10.31 -5.84
N SER A 161 -21.13 9.92 -7.10
CA SER A 161 -21.74 8.71 -7.67
C SER A 161 -20.67 7.74 -8.17
N PRO A 162 -21.01 6.51 -8.56
CA PRO A 162 -20.07 5.57 -9.19
C PRO A 162 -19.37 6.12 -10.45
N GLU A 163 -20.00 7.05 -11.16
CA GLU A 163 -19.43 7.71 -12.34
C GLU A 163 -18.24 8.61 -11.99
N ASP A 164 -18.19 9.13 -10.76
CA ASP A 164 -17.10 9.97 -10.27
C ASP A 164 -15.82 9.18 -9.92
N LEU A 165 -15.86 7.84 -9.95
CA LEU A 165 -14.78 6.98 -9.46
C LEU A 165 -13.41 7.32 -10.08
N ARG A 166 -13.34 7.59 -11.39
CA ARG A 166 -12.08 7.97 -12.06
C ARG A 166 -11.53 9.29 -11.53
N GLY A 167 -12.40 10.26 -11.29
CA GLY A 167 -12.02 11.54 -10.69
C GLY A 167 -11.53 11.38 -9.25
N MET A 168 -12.18 10.51 -8.47
CA MET A 168 -11.79 10.20 -7.09
C MET A 168 -10.41 9.52 -7.04
N ILE A 169 -10.11 8.61 -7.99
CA ILE A 169 -8.80 7.97 -8.09
C ILE A 169 -7.71 9.01 -8.41
N ALA A 170 -7.97 9.92 -9.34
CA ALA A 170 -7.02 10.93 -9.80
C ALA A 170 -6.77 12.04 -8.77
N ALA A 171 -7.73 12.31 -7.87
CA ALA A 171 -7.64 13.38 -6.88
C ALA A 171 -6.73 13.03 -5.69
N GLU A 172 -6.07 14.05 -5.12
CA GLU A 172 -5.38 13.94 -3.82
C GLU A 172 -6.35 13.91 -2.65
N GLY A 173 -7.48 14.58 -2.79
CA GLY A 173 -8.54 14.64 -1.79
C GLY A 173 -9.92 14.82 -2.39
N ILE A 174 -10.93 14.48 -1.60
CA ILE A 174 -12.34 14.52 -1.99
C ILE A 174 -13.11 15.36 -0.98
N LEU A 175 -13.86 16.34 -1.47
CA LEU A 175 -14.79 17.15 -0.69
C LEU A 175 -16.22 16.93 -1.19
N THR A 176 -17.15 16.65 -0.26
CA THR A 176 -18.57 16.75 -0.59
C THR A 176 -19.31 17.67 0.36
N THR A 177 -20.28 18.46 -0.18
CA THR A 177 -21.10 19.34 0.64
C THR A 177 -22.31 18.61 1.23
N ARG A 178 -22.64 17.42 0.73
CA ARG A 178 -23.69 16.54 1.23
C ARG A 178 -23.14 15.13 1.51
N GLY A 179 -23.93 14.35 2.25
CA GLY A 179 -23.60 12.97 2.58
C GLY A 179 -23.00 12.81 3.97
N GLY A 180 -23.10 11.60 4.51
CA GLY A 180 -22.64 11.23 5.85
C GLY A 180 -21.48 10.23 5.80
N ALA A 181 -21.14 9.65 6.94
CA ALA A 181 -20.07 8.67 7.09
C ALA A 181 -20.27 7.36 6.26
N SER A 182 -21.50 7.08 5.85
CA SER A 182 -21.89 5.95 4.99
C SER A 182 -22.12 6.36 3.52
N SER A 183 -21.83 7.60 3.14
CA SER A 183 -21.95 8.06 1.74
C SER A 183 -20.97 7.35 0.81
N HIS A 184 -21.29 7.31 -0.47
CA HIS A 184 -20.40 6.77 -1.51
C HIS A 184 -18.99 7.40 -1.45
N ALA A 185 -18.91 8.74 -1.31
CA ALA A 185 -17.63 9.43 -1.17
C ALA A 185 -16.82 8.92 0.02
N ALA A 186 -17.43 8.76 1.19
CA ALA A 186 -16.78 8.31 2.41
C ALA A 186 -16.29 6.85 2.31
N LEU A 187 -17.11 5.96 1.76
CA LEU A 187 -16.77 4.54 1.63
C LEU A 187 -15.63 4.34 0.64
N VAL A 188 -15.76 4.92 -0.55
CA VAL A 188 -14.77 4.76 -1.62
C VAL A 188 -13.45 5.44 -1.27
N ALA A 189 -13.48 6.66 -0.68
CA ALA A 189 -12.27 7.33 -0.24
C ALA A 189 -11.48 6.49 0.79
N ARG A 190 -12.16 5.87 1.75
CA ARG A 190 -11.53 4.97 2.74
C ARG A 190 -10.90 3.74 2.08
N GLN A 191 -11.61 3.11 1.13
CA GLN A 191 -11.07 1.98 0.38
C GLN A 191 -9.81 2.32 -0.41
N MET A 192 -9.74 3.55 -0.94
CA MET A 192 -8.60 4.04 -1.71
C MET A 192 -7.49 4.67 -0.86
N GLY A 193 -7.69 4.83 0.45
CA GLY A 193 -6.77 5.58 1.31
C GLY A 193 -6.65 7.07 0.95
N LYS A 194 -7.70 7.68 0.38
CA LYS A 194 -7.72 9.08 -0.04
C LYS A 194 -8.23 9.98 1.09
N VAL A 195 -7.69 11.18 1.17
CA VAL A 195 -8.20 12.22 2.08
C VAL A 195 -9.63 12.58 1.69
N CYS A 196 -10.53 12.62 2.68
CA CYS A 196 -11.92 12.91 2.39
C CYS A 196 -12.60 13.69 3.52
N VAL A 197 -13.29 14.74 3.14
CA VAL A 197 -14.21 15.50 3.99
C VAL A 197 -15.60 15.42 3.35
N CYS A 198 -16.57 14.88 4.07
CA CYS A 198 -17.93 14.69 3.57
C CYS A 198 -18.93 15.58 4.31
N GLY A 199 -20.01 15.98 3.61
CA GLY A 199 -21.13 16.66 4.25
C GLY A 199 -20.77 18.02 4.85
N ALA A 200 -19.97 18.80 4.17
CA ALA A 200 -19.66 20.19 4.54
C ALA A 200 -20.88 21.09 4.22
N HIS A 201 -21.93 20.97 5.03
CA HIS A 201 -23.23 21.63 4.79
C HIS A 201 -23.20 23.16 4.88
N ASP A 202 -22.14 23.73 5.46
CA ASP A 202 -21.85 25.16 5.53
C ASP A 202 -21.20 25.70 4.24
N MET A 203 -21.08 24.85 3.22
CA MET A 203 -20.53 25.18 1.91
C MET A 203 -21.54 24.93 0.79
N ASP A 204 -21.50 25.74 -0.26
CA ASP A 204 -22.38 25.63 -1.43
C ASP A 204 -21.58 25.59 -2.74
N ILE A 205 -22.03 24.75 -3.68
CA ILE A 205 -21.43 24.58 -5.00
C ILE A 205 -22.41 25.09 -6.06
N ASP A 206 -22.00 26.11 -6.82
CA ASP A 206 -22.66 26.55 -8.05
C ASP A 206 -21.95 25.95 -9.26
N TYR A 207 -22.50 24.87 -9.81
CA TYR A 207 -21.91 24.19 -10.99
C TYR A 207 -21.93 25.05 -12.25
N ALA A 208 -22.93 25.96 -12.40
CA ALA A 208 -23.02 26.82 -13.57
C ALA A 208 -21.93 27.89 -13.58
N LYS A 209 -21.62 28.46 -12.42
CA LYS A 209 -20.53 29.43 -12.26
C LYS A 209 -19.20 28.77 -11.93
N LYS A 210 -19.19 27.46 -11.70
CA LYS A 210 -18.01 26.70 -11.26
C LYS A 210 -17.35 27.32 -10.02
N THR A 211 -18.12 27.50 -8.97
CA THR A 211 -17.67 28.11 -7.72
C THR A 211 -18.06 27.28 -6.50
N LEU A 212 -17.20 27.36 -5.48
CA LEU A 212 -17.43 26.84 -4.13
C LEU A 212 -17.45 28.01 -3.15
N THR A 213 -18.52 28.18 -2.38
CA THR A 213 -18.65 29.25 -1.41
C THR A 213 -18.80 28.69 0.00
N GLY A 214 -18.04 29.21 0.96
CA GLY A 214 -18.14 28.86 2.38
C GLY A 214 -17.58 29.97 3.27
N HIS A 215 -18.23 30.25 4.41
CA HIS A 215 -17.88 31.30 5.39
C HIS A 215 -17.52 32.66 4.74
N GLY A 216 -18.24 33.04 3.70
CA GLY A 216 -18.05 34.31 2.99
C GLY A 216 -16.86 34.37 2.04
N VAL A 217 -16.23 33.24 1.75
CA VAL A 217 -15.16 33.07 0.74
C VAL A 217 -15.72 32.30 -0.45
N THR A 218 -15.47 32.81 -1.66
CA THR A 218 -15.84 32.12 -2.91
C THR A 218 -14.57 31.77 -3.67
N LEU A 219 -14.40 30.47 -3.97
CA LEU A 219 -13.32 29.91 -4.77
C LEU A 219 -13.87 29.43 -6.11
N LYS A 220 -13.07 29.54 -7.17
CA LYS A 220 -13.42 29.11 -8.52
C LYS A 220 -12.74 27.79 -8.86
N GLU A 221 -13.22 27.11 -9.90
CA GLU A 221 -12.53 25.98 -10.48
C GLU A 221 -11.09 26.36 -10.84
N GLY A 222 -10.12 25.55 -10.40
CA GLY A 222 -8.70 25.82 -10.56
C GLY A 222 -8.04 26.57 -9.39
N ASP A 223 -8.80 27.16 -8.45
CA ASP A 223 -8.24 27.73 -7.23
C ASP A 223 -7.76 26.62 -6.27
N TYR A 224 -6.84 26.94 -5.35
CA TYR A 224 -6.36 25.99 -4.37
C TYR A 224 -7.31 25.83 -3.18
N LEU A 225 -7.48 24.57 -2.77
CA LEU A 225 -8.23 24.15 -1.59
C LEU A 225 -7.40 23.14 -0.80
N SER A 226 -7.49 23.21 0.52
CA SER A 226 -6.83 22.27 1.41
C SER A 226 -7.83 21.60 2.35
N LEU A 227 -7.69 20.27 2.52
CA LEU A 227 -8.57 19.41 3.31
C LEU A 227 -7.82 18.76 4.47
N ASN A 228 -8.32 18.93 5.69
CA ASN A 228 -7.88 18.13 6.82
C ASN A 228 -8.89 17.02 7.10
N GLY A 229 -8.62 15.82 6.58
CA GLY A 229 -9.47 14.65 6.76
C GLY A 229 -9.40 14.02 8.15
N PHE A 230 -8.56 14.51 9.07
CA PHE A 230 -8.56 14.07 10.48
C PHE A 230 -9.64 14.76 11.31
N VAL A 231 -9.90 16.04 11.02
CA VAL A 231 -10.83 16.86 11.79
C VAL A 231 -12.01 17.39 10.98
N GLY A 232 -11.98 17.22 9.66
CA GLY A 232 -13.05 17.65 8.76
C GLY A 232 -13.00 19.12 8.35
N ASN A 233 -11.89 19.83 8.58
CA ASN A 233 -11.76 21.22 8.21
C ASN A 233 -11.39 21.39 6.73
N VAL A 234 -11.96 22.45 6.13
CA VAL A 234 -11.70 22.89 4.76
C VAL A 234 -11.09 24.28 4.80
N TYR A 235 -9.95 24.45 4.16
CA TYR A 235 -9.20 25.71 4.16
C TYR A 235 -9.08 26.28 2.75
N ALA A 236 -9.16 27.61 2.62
CA ALA A 236 -8.83 28.29 1.38
C ALA A 236 -7.30 28.35 1.16
N GLY A 237 -6.88 28.07 -0.06
CA GLY A 237 -5.47 28.18 -0.46
C GLY A 237 -4.70 26.86 -0.36
N ASP A 238 -3.42 26.93 -0.70
CA ASP A 238 -2.48 25.82 -0.72
C ASP A 238 -1.72 25.76 0.60
N LEU A 239 -2.11 24.85 1.48
CA LEU A 239 -1.37 24.54 2.69
C LEU A 239 -0.36 23.43 2.40
N LYS A 240 0.90 23.65 2.77
CA LYS A 240 1.94 22.63 2.60
C LYS A 240 1.67 21.39 3.42
N THR A 241 1.62 20.27 2.74
CA THR A 241 1.58 18.96 3.37
C THR A 241 2.98 18.46 3.72
N SER A 242 3.06 17.67 4.76
CA SER A 242 4.28 16.98 5.17
C SER A 242 3.97 15.52 5.45
N PRO A 243 4.91 14.59 5.26
CA PRO A 243 4.76 13.23 5.74
C PRO A 243 4.41 13.22 7.24
N SER A 244 3.69 12.20 7.70
CA SER A 244 3.37 12.06 9.13
C SER A 244 4.63 12.03 10.00
N SER A 245 4.49 12.32 11.29
CA SER A 245 5.61 12.23 12.23
C SER A 245 6.21 10.82 12.32
N VAL A 246 5.41 9.78 12.01
CA VAL A 246 5.90 8.40 11.92
C VAL A 246 6.83 8.24 10.73
N ILE A 247 6.40 8.66 9.54
CA ILE A 247 7.23 8.63 8.32
C ILE A 247 8.50 9.46 8.50
N GLN A 248 8.36 10.70 8.98
CA GLN A 248 9.52 11.57 9.24
C GLN A 248 10.50 10.96 10.24
N GLY A 249 10.01 10.27 11.27
CA GLY A 249 10.87 9.62 12.28
C GLY A 249 11.54 8.36 11.77
N LEU A 250 10.81 7.47 11.08
CA LEU A 250 11.32 6.19 10.58
C LEU A 250 12.18 6.36 9.31
N ILE A 251 11.67 7.09 8.33
CA ILE A 251 12.27 7.15 6.99
C ILE A 251 13.28 8.29 6.89
N GLU A 252 12.88 9.50 7.30
CA GLU A 252 13.73 10.70 7.20
C GLU A 252 14.66 10.88 8.41
N ASN A 253 14.53 10.04 9.43
CA ASN A 253 15.35 10.05 10.65
C ASN A 253 15.32 11.38 11.43
N LYS A 254 14.25 12.19 11.29
CA LYS A 254 14.14 13.50 11.95
C LYS A 254 13.99 13.37 13.47
N ALA A 255 14.92 13.97 14.22
CA ALA A 255 14.92 13.91 15.69
C ALA A 255 13.69 14.57 16.32
N SER A 256 13.15 15.65 15.73
CA SER A 256 11.91 16.30 16.19
C SER A 256 10.70 15.37 16.09
N ALA A 257 10.56 14.67 14.97
CA ALA A 257 9.49 13.71 14.73
C ALA A 257 9.55 12.50 15.68
N LYS A 258 10.75 12.01 15.97
CA LYS A 258 10.96 10.91 16.95
C LYS A 258 10.56 11.29 18.39
N ARG A 259 10.53 12.56 18.73
CA ARG A 259 10.05 13.05 20.03
C ARG A 259 8.53 13.16 20.10
N SER A 260 7.83 13.15 18.97
CA SER A 260 6.37 13.26 18.93
C SER A 260 5.68 12.10 19.65
N ALA A 261 4.53 12.38 20.26
CA ALA A 261 3.73 11.36 20.96
C ALA A 261 3.26 10.28 19.98
N THR A 262 2.83 10.66 18.77
CA THR A 262 2.36 9.74 17.73
C THR A 262 3.44 8.74 17.32
N TYR A 263 4.67 9.22 17.05
CA TYR A 263 5.80 8.35 16.73
C TYR A 263 6.10 7.35 17.84
N LYS A 264 6.20 7.83 19.09
CA LYS A 264 6.50 6.96 20.24
C LYS A 264 5.43 5.89 20.44
N LYS A 265 4.15 6.25 20.31
CA LYS A 265 3.04 5.30 20.45
C LYS A 265 3.03 4.28 19.32
N PHE A 266 3.27 4.71 18.10
CA PHE A 266 3.41 3.80 16.94
C PHE A 266 4.54 2.78 17.18
N VAL A 267 5.73 3.25 17.50
CA VAL A 267 6.90 2.37 17.74
C VAL A 267 6.64 1.41 18.91
N GLN A 268 6.02 1.88 19.99
CA GLN A 268 5.67 1.05 21.14
C GLN A 268 4.68 -0.06 20.75
N LEU A 269 3.67 0.27 19.96
CA LEU A 269 2.69 -0.71 19.46
C LEU A 269 3.36 -1.76 18.57
N MET A 270 4.22 -1.32 17.64
CA MET A 270 4.95 -2.23 16.74
C MET A 270 5.92 -3.13 17.51
N ASP A 271 6.62 -2.61 18.53
CA ASP A 271 7.48 -3.42 19.41
C ASP A 271 6.68 -4.51 20.16
N TRP A 272 5.45 -4.20 20.59
CA TRP A 272 4.59 -5.23 21.19
C TRP A 272 4.15 -6.29 20.18
N ALA A 273 3.73 -5.86 18.98
CA ALA A 273 3.34 -6.76 17.90
C ALA A 273 4.50 -7.69 17.51
N ASP A 274 5.71 -7.15 17.36
CA ASP A 274 6.90 -7.92 17.01
C ASP A 274 7.30 -8.95 18.09
N LYS A 275 7.07 -8.64 19.36
CA LYS A 275 7.34 -9.58 20.48
C LYS A 275 6.31 -10.69 20.60
N LEU A 276 5.08 -10.47 20.14
CA LEU A 276 3.97 -11.42 20.28
C LEU A 276 3.78 -12.30 19.04
N ARG A 277 4.09 -11.81 17.85
CA ARG A 277 3.98 -12.61 16.62
C ARG A 277 4.96 -13.79 16.63
N LYS A 278 4.55 -14.89 16.00
CA LYS A 278 5.37 -16.09 15.82
C LYS A 278 6.00 -16.17 14.44
N LEU A 279 5.30 -15.66 13.41
CA LEU A 279 5.75 -15.69 12.03
C LEU A 279 6.62 -14.46 11.71
N GLY A 280 7.63 -14.66 10.87
CA GLY A 280 8.41 -13.57 10.29
C GLY A 280 7.59 -12.76 9.31
N VAL A 281 7.80 -11.44 9.27
CA VAL A 281 7.13 -10.55 8.32
C VAL A 281 8.08 -10.21 7.18
N ARG A 282 7.71 -10.59 5.96
CA ARG A 282 8.41 -10.25 4.72
C ARG A 282 7.54 -9.36 3.85
N THR A 283 8.15 -8.50 3.06
CA THR A 283 7.44 -7.56 2.18
C THR A 283 7.76 -7.84 0.72
N ASN A 284 6.92 -7.34 -0.19
CA ASN A 284 7.22 -7.30 -1.61
C ASN A 284 8.02 -6.03 -1.92
N SER A 285 9.15 -6.16 -2.61
CA SER A 285 10.00 -5.03 -3.00
C SER A 285 10.84 -5.39 -4.21
N ASP A 286 10.83 -4.51 -5.20
CA ASP A 286 11.50 -4.73 -6.49
C ASP A 286 12.73 -3.83 -6.68
N THR A 287 12.91 -2.82 -5.82
CA THR A 287 14.02 -1.86 -5.89
C THR A 287 14.75 -1.70 -4.55
N PRO A 288 16.04 -1.32 -4.55
CA PRO A 288 16.80 -1.09 -3.32
C PRO A 288 16.17 -0.03 -2.39
N GLY A 289 15.54 1.01 -2.96
CA GLY A 289 14.85 2.05 -2.19
C GLY A 289 13.62 1.53 -1.44
N GLN A 290 12.81 0.70 -2.10
CA GLN A 290 11.67 0.02 -1.47
C GLN A 290 12.13 -0.91 -0.35
N VAL A 291 13.20 -1.69 -0.59
CA VAL A 291 13.80 -2.58 0.43
C VAL A 291 14.25 -1.78 1.65
N ALA A 292 15.00 -0.69 1.47
CA ALA A 292 15.46 0.16 2.56
C ALA A 292 14.29 0.73 3.38
N THR A 293 13.21 1.13 2.71
CA THR A 293 11.98 1.61 3.36
C THR A 293 11.32 0.48 4.16
N ALA A 294 11.15 -0.70 3.56
CA ALA A 294 10.54 -1.86 4.19
C ALA A 294 11.27 -2.29 5.48
N ILE A 295 12.61 -2.32 5.44
CA ILE A 295 13.44 -2.66 6.62
C ILE A 295 13.23 -1.63 7.75
N LYS A 296 13.10 -0.33 7.42
CA LYS A 296 12.80 0.70 8.42
C LYS A 296 11.43 0.52 9.07
N PHE A 297 10.47 -0.06 8.37
CA PHE A 297 9.17 -0.46 8.90
C PHE A 297 9.18 -1.81 9.64
N GLY A 298 10.32 -2.49 9.75
CA GLY A 298 10.48 -3.73 10.50
C GLY A 298 10.36 -5.00 9.68
N ALA A 299 10.42 -4.93 8.34
CA ALA A 299 10.46 -6.14 7.51
C ALA A 299 11.71 -6.98 7.78
N GLU A 300 11.55 -8.30 7.90
CA GLU A 300 12.63 -9.26 8.21
C GLU A 300 13.24 -9.88 6.94
N GLY A 301 12.74 -9.51 5.78
CA GLY A 301 13.21 -9.95 4.48
C GLY A 301 12.25 -9.57 3.37
N ILE A 302 12.58 -10.02 2.17
CA ILE A 302 11.73 -9.88 1.00
C ILE A 302 10.98 -11.19 0.75
N GLY A 303 9.65 -11.12 0.70
CA GLY A 303 8.79 -12.26 0.36
C GLY A 303 8.60 -12.43 -1.15
N LEU A 304 8.73 -11.34 -1.91
CA LEU A 304 8.68 -11.37 -3.37
C LEU A 304 9.41 -10.18 -3.98
N THR A 305 10.38 -10.47 -4.83
CA THR A 305 10.92 -9.54 -5.84
C THR A 305 10.50 -10.06 -7.22
N ARG A 306 9.83 -9.20 -8.00
CA ARG A 306 9.41 -9.48 -9.38
C ARG A 306 10.48 -9.01 -10.35
N THR A 307 11.17 -9.96 -11.00
CA THR A 307 12.27 -9.63 -11.90
C THR A 307 11.83 -8.93 -13.19
N GLU A 308 10.58 -9.11 -13.59
CA GLU A 308 9.99 -8.44 -14.76
C GLU A 308 9.97 -6.92 -14.62
N HIS A 309 9.73 -6.39 -13.42
CA HIS A 309 9.72 -4.94 -13.20
C HIS A 309 11.07 -4.29 -13.45
N MET A 310 12.16 -5.02 -13.26
CA MET A 310 13.52 -4.53 -13.53
C MET A 310 13.78 -4.28 -15.01
N PHE A 311 13.00 -4.90 -15.90
CA PHE A 311 13.18 -4.79 -17.35
C PHE A 311 12.62 -3.51 -17.96
N PHE A 312 11.72 -2.83 -17.25
CA PHE A 312 11.09 -1.59 -17.74
C PHE A 312 11.91 -0.34 -17.45
N GLU A 313 12.98 -0.42 -16.67
CA GLU A 313 13.77 0.75 -16.27
C GLU A 313 14.74 1.20 -17.38
N GLY A 314 14.63 2.45 -17.80
CA GLY A 314 15.56 3.04 -18.78
C GLY A 314 15.54 2.35 -20.16
N ASN A 315 16.72 2.07 -20.69
CA ASN A 315 16.88 1.45 -22.02
C ASN A 315 16.89 -0.09 -22.01
N ARG A 316 16.58 -0.70 -20.87
CA ARG A 316 16.66 -2.18 -20.71
C ARG A 316 15.61 -2.89 -21.55
N ILE A 317 14.45 -2.27 -21.70
CA ILE A 317 13.32 -2.80 -22.49
C ILE A 317 13.73 -3.13 -23.95
N ASP A 318 14.66 -2.39 -24.51
CA ASP A 318 15.14 -2.67 -25.87
C ASP A 318 15.93 -3.98 -25.95
N ALA A 319 16.76 -4.28 -24.93
CA ALA A 319 17.49 -5.54 -24.87
C ALA A 319 16.54 -6.73 -24.60
N VAL A 320 15.45 -6.52 -23.84
CA VAL A 320 14.39 -7.52 -23.66
C VAL A 320 13.68 -7.77 -24.99
N ARG A 321 13.35 -6.73 -25.73
CA ARG A 321 12.74 -6.84 -27.05
C ARG A 321 13.67 -7.55 -28.05
N GLU A 322 14.97 -7.28 -28.03
CA GLU A 322 15.94 -8.02 -28.83
C GLU A 322 15.94 -9.53 -28.47
N MET A 323 15.88 -9.85 -27.18
CA MET A 323 15.79 -11.24 -26.71
C MET A 323 14.54 -11.94 -27.24
N ILE A 324 13.38 -11.27 -27.16
CA ILE A 324 12.09 -11.82 -27.58
C ILE A 324 12.01 -12.01 -29.11
N LEU A 325 12.61 -11.08 -29.84
CA LEU A 325 12.58 -11.08 -31.30
C LEU A 325 13.67 -11.97 -31.93
N ALA A 326 14.59 -12.51 -31.12
CA ALA A 326 15.64 -13.40 -31.62
C ALA A 326 15.03 -14.67 -32.23
N GLU A 327 15.53 -15.06 -33.39
CA GLU A 327 15.06 -16.25 -34.13
C GLU A 327 15.79 -17.51 -33.70
N ASP A 328 17.00 -17.36 -33.17
CA ASP A 328 17.85 -18.47 -32.74
C ASP A 328 18.45 -18.24 -31.33
N ASP A 329 19.02 -19.29 -30.78
CA ASP A 329 19.63 -19.29 -29.45
C ASP A 329 20.84 -18.33 -29.37
N ALA A 330 21.58 -18.16 -30.47
CA ALA A 330 22.75 -17.29 -30.51
C ALA A 330 22.35 -15.80 -30.41
N GLY A 331 21.33 -15.42 -31.13
CA GLY A 331 20.73 -14.05 -31.03
C GLY A 331 20.18 -13.78 -29.65
N ARG A 332 19.45 -14.75 -29.07
CA ARG A 332 18.89 -14.66 -27.73
C ARG A 332 20.00 -14.55 -26.67
N ALA A 333 21.01 -15.39 -26.74
CA ALA A 333 22.18 -15.34 -25.85
C ALA A 333 22.90 -13.99 -25.89
N LYS A 334 23.03 -13.39 -27.08
CA LYS A 334 23.61 -12.05 -27.25
C LYS A 334 22.78 -10.95 -26.55
N ALA A 335 21.47 -11.02 -26.63
CA ALA A 335 20.58 -10.08 -25.94
C ALA A 335 20.62 -10.28 -24.42
N LEU A 336 20.56 -11.51 -23.94
CA LEU A 336 20.69 -11.87 -22.53
C LEU A 336 22.02 -11.40 -21.92
N LYS A 337 23.12 -11.48 -22.68
CA LYS A 337 24.43 -10.95 -22.24
C LYS A 337 24.41 -9.45 -21.99
N LYS A 338 23.51 -8.69 -22.64
CA LYS A 338 23.29 -7.25 -22.36
C LYS A 338 22.46 -7.03 -21.10
N LEU A 339 21.52 -7.93 -20.80
CA LEU A 339 20.60 -7.81 -19.64
C LEU A 339 21.28 -8.21 -18.32
N LEU A 340 22.15 -9.20 -18.32
CA LEU A 340 22.81 -9.73 -17.13
C LEU A 340 23.45 -8.65 -16.24
N PRO A 341 24.26 -7.69 -16.74
CA PRO A 341 24.87 -6.67 -15.89
C PRO A 341 23.85 -5.72 -15.25
N TYR A 342 22.72 -5.46 -15.91
CA TYR A 342 21.65 -4.65 -15.34
C TYR A 342 20.99 -5.35 -14.16
N GLN A 343 20.52 -6.59 -14.34
CA GLN A 343 19.91 -7.36 -13.26
C GLN A 343 20.88 -7.62 -12.11
N LYS A 344 22.14 -7.95 -12.41
CA LYS A 344 23.19 -8.08 -11.39
C LYS A 344 23.30 -6.82 -10.54
N LYS A 345 23.33 -5.64 -11.16
CA LYS A 345 23.42 -4.35 -10.45
C LYS A 345 22.23 -4.14 -9.52
N ASP A 346 21.02 -4.48 -9.98
CA ASP A 346 19.81 -4.34 -9.19
C ASP A 346 19.84 -5.25 -7.95
N PHE A 347 20.20 -6.53 -8.14
CA PHE A 347 20.35 -7.48 -7.04
C PHE A 347 21.47 -7.08 -6.05
N VAL A 348 22.58 -6.53 -6.52
CA VAL A 348 23.62 -5.97 -5.64
C VAL A 348 23.03 -4.86 -4.74
N GLY A 349 22.22 -3.97 -5.31
CA GLY A 349 21.53 -2.92 -4.56
C GLY A 349 20.56 -3.49 -3.53
N ILE A 350 19.73 -4.46 -3.92
CA ILE A 350 18.75 -5.14 -3.06
C ILE A 350 19.47 -5.86 -1.91
N PHE A 351 20.48 -6.68 -2.17
CA PHE A 351 21.21 -7.43 -1.15
C PHE A 351 21.95 -6.53 -0.16
N LYS A 352 22.50 -5.40 -0.63
CA LYS A 352 23.08 -4.39 0.27
C LYS A 352 22.04 -3.79 1.20
N ALA A 353 20.87 -3.44 0.66
CA ALA A 353 19.79 -2.85 1.47
C ALA A 353 19.20 -3.85 2.47
N LEU A 354 19.20 -5.16 2.16
CA LEU A 354 18.73 -6.23 3.03
C LEU A 354 19.64 -6.50 4.23
N ASP A 355 20.92 -6.22 4.10
CA ASP A 355 21.90 -6.40 5.17
C ASP A 355 21.78 -7.75 5.90
N GLY A 356 21.94 -8.84 5.14
CA GLY A 356 21.94 -10.21 5.65
C GLY A 356 20.56 -10.89 5.77
N ARG A 357 19.48 -10.19 5.50
CA ARG A 357 18.12 -10.75 5.50
C ARG A 357 17.83 -11.50 4.19
N PRO A 358 16.90 -12.49 4.21
CA PRO A 358 16.56 -13.27 3.03
C PRO A 358 15.79 -12.47 1.97
N ALA A 359 15.98 -12.86 0.71
CA ALA A 359 15.24 -12.32 -0.44
C ALA A 359 14.70 -13.45 -1.31
N THR A 360 13.38 -13.56 -1.40
CA THR A 360 12.72 -14.43 -2.38
C THR A 360 12.61 -13.69 -3.71
N ILE A 361 13.27 -14.21 -4.72
CA ILE A 361 13.38 -13.62 -6.05
C ILE A 361 12.66 -14.52 -7.04
N ARG A 362 11.56 -14.05 -7.60
CA ARG A 362 10.82 -14.77 -8.63
C ARG A 362 11.48 -14.59 -9.98
N LEU A 363 11.79 -15.69 -10.65
CA LEU A 363 12.25 -15.69 -12.03
C LEU A 363 11.16 -15.14 -12.95
N LEU A 364 11.51 -14.83 -14.19
CA LEU A 364 10.61 -14.23 -15.16
C LEU A 364 9.29 -15.01 -15.26
N ASP A 365 8.18 -14.31 -15.00
CA ASP A 365 6.84 -14.89 -14.95
C ASP A 365 5.97 -14.51 -16.15
N PRO A 366 5.82 -13.23 -16.57
CA PRO A 366 4.89 -12.88 -17.63
C PRO A 366 5.25 -13.47 -18.98
N PRO A 367 4.26 -13.66 -19.88
CA PRO A 367 4.52 -14.05 -21.26
C PRO A 367 5.31 -12.96 -22.00
N LEU A 368 6.09 -13.39 -23.00
CA LEU A 368 7.01 -12.48 -23.70
C LEU A 368 6.31 -11.33 -24.45
N HIS A 369 5.07 -11.54 -24.90
CA HIS A 369 4.34 -10.49 -25.62
C HIS A 369 4.03 -9.26 -24.77
N GLU A 370 3.95 -9.37 -23.43
CA GLU A 370 3.73 -8.22 -22.55
C GLU A 370 4.86 -7.18 -22.60
N PHE A 371 6.09 -7.63 -22.87
CA PHE A 371 7.25 -6.72 -23.00
C PHE A 371 7.32 -6.03 -24.37
N ILE A 372 6.68 -6.59 -25.37
CA ILE A 372 6.60 -5.97 -26.69
C ILE A 372 5.46 -4.93 -26.69
N GLY A 373 4.33 -5.24 -26.04
CA GLY A 373 3.17 -4.38 -25.89
C GLY A 373 2.57 -3.93 -27.22
N THR A 374 1.69 -2.94 -27.17
CA THR A 374 1.19 -2.21 -28.35
C THR A 374 2.22 -1.15 -28.76
N MET A 375 3.12 -1.52 -29.67
CA MET A 375 4.10 -0.57 -30.21
C MET A 375 3.47 0.28 -31.32
N THR A 376 3.72 1.59 -31.28
CA THR A 376 3.36 2.48 -32.39
C THR A 376 4.22 2.18 -33.64
N PRO A 377 3.76 2.53 -34.85
CA PRO A 377 4.56 2.37 -36.08
C PRO A 377 5.97 2.98 -35.95
N ASP A 378 6.09 4.15 -35.32
CA ASP A 378 7.39 4.82 -35.13
C ASP A 378 8.31 4.04 -34.17
N GLN A 379 7.78 3.48 -33.10
CA GLN A 379 8.51 2.62 -32.17
C GLN A 379 8.98 1.33 -32.86
N ILE A 380 8.13 0.73 -33.72
CA ILE A 380 8.50 -0.45 -34.52
C ILE A 380 9.64 -0.10 -35.49
N ASN A 381 9.55 1.03 -36.18
CA ASN A 381 10.57 1.48 -37.12
C ASN A 381 11.91 1.79 -36.42
N ALA A 382 11.86 2.43 -35.25
CA ALA A 382 13.06 2.72 -34.46
C ALA A 382 13.73 1.43 -33.95
N LEU A 383 12.94 0.49 -33.44
CA LEU A 383 13.45 -0.81 -32.99
C LEU A 383 14.02 -1.61 -34.15
N ALA A 384 13.33 -1.67 -35.31
CA ALA A 384 13.79 -2.38 -36.50
C ALA A 384 15.17 -1.88 -36.96
N LYS A 385 15.37 -0.57 -36.99
CA LYS A 385 16.67 0.05 -37.30
C LYS A 385 17.74 -0.34 -36.28
N LYS A 386 17.40 -0.37 -34.99
CA LYS A 386 18.31 -0.68 -33.87
C LYS A 386 18.79 -2.12 -33.91
N ILE A 387 17.89 -3.07 -34.12
CA ILE A 387 18.20 -4.52 -34.13
C ILE A 387 18.51 -5.06 -35.55
N LYS A 388 18.48 -4.16 -36.57
CA LYS A 388 18.80 -4.47 -37.98
C LYS A 388 17.90 -5.52 -38.62
N VAL A 389 16.60 -5.42 -38.37
CA VAL A 389 15.55 -6.23 -39.00
C VAL A 389 14.54 -5.35 -39.71
N THR A 390 13.61 -5.93 -40.47
CA THR A 390 12.55 -5.16 -41.13
C THR A 390 11.39 -4.87 -40.17
N PRO A 391 10.68 -3.73 -40.32
CA PRO A 391 9.46 -3.47 -39.54
C PRO A 391 8.37 -4.53 -39.76
N ALA A 392 8.32 -5.15 -40.95
CA ALA A 392 7.40 -6.23 -41.26
C ALA A 392 7.69 -7.48 -40.42
N PHE A 393 8.97 -7.81 -40.23
CA PHE A 393 9.40 -8.90 -39.35
C PHE A 393 8.90 -8.68 -37.91
N ILE A 394 9.11 -7.49 -37.33
CA ILE A 394 8.67 -7.18 -35.98
C ILE A 394 7.14 -7.34 -35.85
N ARG A 395 6.36 -6.81 -36.79
CA ARG A 395 4.90 -6.97 -36.80
C ARG A 395 4.46 -8.44 -36.88
N SER A 396 5.13 -9.22 -37.70
CA SER A 396 4.87 -10.67 -37.80
C SER A 396 5.14 -11.40 -36.48
N ARG A 397 6.26 -11.07 -35.82
CA ARG A 397 6.62 -11.66 -34.53
C ARG A 397 5.64 -11.25 -33.41
N ILE A 398 5.26 -9.98 -33.34
CA ILE A 398 4.24 -9.50 -32.37
C ILE A 398 2.94 -10.31 -32.56
N LYS A 399 2.48 -10.48 -33.81
CA LYS A 399 1.28 -11.27 -34.10
C LYS A 399 1.43 -12.75 -33.70
N ALA A 400 2.61 -13.35 -33.96
CA ALA A 400 2.89 -14.75 -33.65
C ALA A 400 3.02 -15.02 -32.13
N LEU A 401 3.41 -14.01 -31.34
CA LEU A 401 3.56 -14.12 -29.90
C LEU A 401 2.30 -13.73 -29.13
N HIS A 402 1.29 -13.19 -29.82
CA HIS A 402 0.03 -12.81 -29.18
C HIS A 402 -0.68 -14.06 -28.64
N GLU A 403 -1.09 -13.98 -27.39
CA GLU A 403 -1.82 -15.05 -26.70
C GLU A 403 -3.24 -14.57 -26.36
N GLU A 404 -4.23 -15.42 -26.61
CA GLU A 404 -5.63 -15.13 -26.30
C GLU A 404 -5.89 -15.07 -24.78
N ASN A 405 -5.19 -15.93 -24.03
CA ASN A 405 -5.25 -15.95 -22.57
C ASN A 405 -3.83 -15.96 -21.98
N PRO A 406 -3.24 -14.79 -21.72
CA PRO A 406 -1.88 -14.66 -21.17
C PRO A 406 -1.67 -15.37 -19.84
N MET A 407 -2.71 -15.47 -19.00
CA MET A 407 -2.61 -16.12 -17.70
C MET A 407 -2.32 -17.61 -17.81
N LEU A 408 -2.85 -18.27 -18.85
CA LEU A 408 -2.68 -19.72 -19.11
C LEU A 408 -1.64 -20.01 -20.20
N GLY A 409 -0.92 -19.01 -20.68
CA GLY A 409 -0.06 -19.07 -21.85
C GLY A 409 1.38 -19.54 -21.60
N HIS A 410 2.25 -19.14 -22.51
CA HIS A 410 3.68 -19.47 -22.50
C HIS A 410 4.45 -18.51 -21.58
N ARG A 411 4.38 -18.76 -20.30
CA ARG A 411 4.96 -17.94 -19.22
C ARG A 411 5.61 -18.81 -18.13
N GLY A 412 6.29 -18.18 -17.19
CA GLY A 412 6.83 -18.79 -15.98
C GLY A 412 7.79 -19.96 -16.27
N CYS A 413 7.63 -21.08 -15.57
CA CYS A 413 8.48 -22.27 -15.78
C CYS A 413 8.38 -22.84 -17.18
N ARG A 414 7.23 -22.71 -17.87
CA ARG A 414 7.07 -23.17 -19.27
C ARG A 414 8.03 -22.42 -20.19
N LEU A 415 8.11 -21.10 -20.00
CA LEU A 415 9.06 -20.25 -20.74
C LEU A 415 10.51 -20.64 -20.43
N GLY A 416 10.83 -20.83 -19.14
CA GLY A 416 12.17 -21.23 -18.71
C GLY A 416 12.58 -22.64 -19.14
N ILE A 417 11.64 -23.53 -19.40
CA ILE A 417 11.94 -24.88 -19.96
C ILE A 417 12.22 -24.80 -21.45
N VAL A 418 11.45 -23.99 -22.19
CA VAL A 418 11.66 -23.81 -23.65
C VAL A 418 12.89 -22.97 -23.95
N TYR A 419 13.17 -21.98 -23.11
CA TYR A 419 14.33 -21.08 -23.24
C TYR A 419 15.17 -21.08 -21.94
N PRO A 420 15.90 -22.17 -21.63
CA PRO A 420 16.60 -22.33 -20.36
C PRO A 420 17.69 -21.28 -20.13
N GLU A 421 18.23 -20.69 -21.21
CA GLU A 421 19.19 -19.59 -21.14
C GLU A 421 18.66 -18.34 -20.44
N ILE A 422 17.33 -18.11 -20.41
CA ILE A 422 16.71 -17.02 -19.66
C ILE A 422 16.85 -17.29 -18.16
N THR A 423 16.47 -18.49 -17.71
CA THR A 423 16.62 -18.94 -16.32
C THR A 423 18.10 -18.89 -15.91
N LYS A 424 19.00 -19.40 -16.76
CA LYS A 424 20.44 -19.41 -16.50
C LYS A 424 20.98 -17.99 -16.32
N MET A 425 20.59 -17.06 -17.17
CA MET A 425 21.02 -15.65 -17.08
C MET A 425 20.56 -15.01 -15.76
N GLN A 426 19.29 -15.20 -15.38
CA GLN A 426 18.75 -14.63 -14.14
C GLN A 426 19.41 -15.25 -12.91
N ALA A 427 19.56 -16.57 -12.86
CA ALA A 427 20.27 -17.25 -11.78
C ALA A 427 21.72 -16.77 -11.67
N THR A 428 22.43 -16.63 -12.80
CA THR A 428 23.78 -16.08 -12.82
C THR A 428 23.83 -14.66 -12.28
N ALA A 429 22.90 -13.78 -12.66
CA ALA A 429 22.85 -12.40 -12.17
C ALA A 429 22.63 -12.34 -10.65
N ILE A 430 21.71 -13.15 -10.11
CA ILE A 430 21.43 -13.25 -8.68
C ILE A 430 22.67 -13.72 -7.92
N LEU A 431 23.29 -14.81 -8.37
CA LEU A 431 24.42 -15.45 -7.68
C LEU A 431 25.72 -14.62 -7.79
N GLU A 432 25.98 -14.01 -8.92
CA GLU A 432 27.08 -13.05 -9.09
C GLU A 432 26.92 -11.83 -8.17
N ALA A 433 25.69 -11.32 -8.03
CA ALA A 433 25.40 -10.24 -7.10
C ALA A 433 25.62 -10.66 -5.64
N ALA A 434 25.20 -11.89 -5.29
CA ALA A 434 25.42 -12.44 -3.97
C ALA A 434 26.92 -12.53 -3.64
N VAL A 435 27.72 -13.06 -4.55
CA VAL A 435 29.19 -13.14 -4.40
C VAL A 435 29.79 -11.74 -4.23
N GLU A 436 29.38 -10.77 -5.04
CA GLU A 436 29.93 -9.41 -4.97
C GLU A 436 29.66 -8.74 -3.62
N VAL A 437 28.45 -8.94 -3.07
CA VAL A 437 28.08 -8.36 -1.77
C VAL A 437 28.74 -9.12 -0.62
N GLN A 438 28.85 -10.45 -0.70
CA GLN A 438 29.54 -11.27 0.30
C GLN A 438 31.04 -10.93 0.40
N LYS A 439 31.70 -10.64 -0.71
CA LYS A 439 33.12 -10.18 -0.72
C LYS A 439 33.32 -8.87 0.05
N LYS A 440 32.25 -8.09 0.28
CA LYS A 440 32.26 -6.86 1.10
C LYS A 440 31.88 -7.10 2.56
N GLY A 441 31.73 -8.36 2.98
CA GLY A 441 31.47 -8.75 4.36
C GLY A 441 30.00 -8.89 4.74
N THR A 442 29.05 -8.61 3.83
CA THR A 442 27.63 -8.75 4.12
C THR A 442 27.13 -10.15 3.77
N LYS A 443 26.47 -10.83 4.70
CA LYS A 443 25.80 -12.10 4.44
C LYS A 443 24.67 -11.89 3.43
N VAL A 444 24.50 -12.83 2.50
CA VAL A 444 23.42 -12.81 1.50
C VAL A 444 22.71 -14.15 1.50
N LEU A 445 21.38 -14.12 1.49
CA LEU A 445 20.51 -15.30 1.50
C LEU A 445 19.50 -15.21 0.34
N PRO A 446 19.88 -15.53 -0.89
CA PRO A 446 18.99 -15.54 -2.03
C PRO A 446 18.13 -16.81 -2.01
N GLU A 447 16.83 -16.62 -2.20
CA GLU A 447 15.83 -17.66 -2.39
C GLU A 447 15.28 -17.51 -3.80
N ILE A 448 15.67 -18.42 -4.71
CA ILE A 448 15.30 -18.36 -6.13
C ILE A 448 13.99 -19.11 -6.32
N MET A 449 12.97 -18.42 -6.78
CA MET A 449 11.61 -18.94 -6.91
C MET A 449 11.21 -19.13 -8.37
N VAL A 450 10.84 -20.35 -8.71
CA VAL A 450 10.32 -20.71 -10.04
C VAL A 450 8.81 -20.53 -10.04
N PRO A 451 8.23 -19.65 -10.89
CA PRO A 451 6.78 -19.43 -10.96
C PRO A 451 6.08 -20.50 -11.81
N LEU A 452 4.78 -20.64 -11.60
CA LEU A 452 3.83 -21.34 -12.46
C LEU A 452 4.08 -22.87 -12.59
N VAL A 453 4.73 -23.48 -11.63
CA VAL A 453 4.98 -24.93 -11.61
C VAL A 453 3.66 -25.68 -11.43
N SER A 454 3.43 -26.70 -12.27
CA SER A 454 2.30 -27.61 -12.22
C SER A 454 2.72 -29.06 -11.91
N TYR A 455 3.88 -29.47 -12.42
CA TYR A 455 4.45 -30.81 -12.24
C TYR A 455 5.80 -30.75 -11.53
N SER A 456 6.10 -31.75 -10.70
CA SER A 456 7.39 -31.91 -10.04
C SER A 456 8.56 -31.85 -11.03
N ARG A 457 8.42 -32.47 -12.20
CA ARG A 457 9.44 -32.47 -13.26
C ARG A 457 9.79 -31.08 -13.80
N GLU A 458 8.84 -30.15 -13.83
CA GLU A 458 9.10 -28.76 -14.27
C GLU A 458 10.07 -28.06 -13.31
N LEU A 459 9.85 -28.24 -12.00
CA LEU A 459 10.75 -27.68 -10.99
C LEU A 459 12.13 -28.34 -11.02
N GLU A 460 12.19 -29.65 -11.18
CA GLU A 460 13.43 -30.40 -11.31
C GLU A 460 14.29 -29.88 -12.47
N LEU A 461 13.70 -29.67 -13.65
CA LEU A 461 14.40 -29.14 -14.83
C LEU A 461 14.93 -27.71 -14.58
N GLN A 462 14.10 -26.84 -14.01
CA GLN A 462 14.51 -25.47 -13.71
C GLN A 462 15.59 -25.41 -12.63
N LYS A 463 15.48 -26.26 -11.61
CA LYS A 463 16.50 -26.37 -10.55
C LYS A 463 17.84 -26.83 -11.11
N ALA A 464 17.83 -27.76 -12.05
CA ALA A 464 19.06 -28.22 -12.70
C ALA A 464 19.81 -27.06 -13.42
N VAL A 465 19.06 -26.20 -14.13
CA VAL A 465 19.64 -25.02 -14.80
C VAL A 465 20.18 -24.01 -13.77
N ILE A 466 19.47 -23.79 -12.66
CA ILE A 466 19.93 -22.90 -11.57
C ILE A 466 21.20 -23.45 -10.92
N ASP A 467 21.23 -24.76 -10.63
CA ASP A 467 22.36 -25.41 -10.00
C ASP A 467 23.61 -25.42 -10.92
N GLU A 468 23.43 -25.54 -12.25
CA GLU A 468 24.47 -25.37 -13.25
C GLU A 468 25.04 -23.94 -13.22
N ALA A 469 24.18 -22.93 -13.27
CA ALA A 469 24.60 -21.53 -13.16
C ALA A 469 25.40 -21.28 -11.87
N ALA A 470 24.96 -21.88 -10.76
CA ALA A 470 25.65 -21.78 -9.48
C ALA A 470 27.03 -22.46 -9.50
N ALA A 471 27.15 -23.59 -10.18
CA ALA A 471 28.43 -24.26 -10.35
C ALA A 471 29.42 -23.41 -11.17
N GLU A 472 28.96 -22.79 -12.25
CA GLU A 472 29.77 -21.89 -13.08
C GLU A 472 30.23 -20.66 -12.30
N VAL A 473 29.31 -20.01 -11.54
CA VAL A 473 29.66 -18.86 -10.70
C VAL A 473 30.68 -19.25 -9.62
N ARG A 474 30.49 -20.39 -8.95
CA ARG A 474 31.48 -20.89 -7.98
C ARG A 474 32.84 -21.12 -8.63
N ALA A 475 32.89 -21.79 -9.76
CA ALA A 475 34.14 -22.06 -10.49
C ALA A 475 34.86 -20.75 -10.87
N LYS A 476 34.13 -19.79 -11.43
CA LYS A 476 34.64 -18.47 -11.80
C LYS A 476 35.28 -17.72 -10.63
N HIS A 477 34.72 -17.85 -9.43
CA HIS A 477 35.19 -17.15 -8.25
C HIS A 477 36.04 -17.99 -7.29
N GLY A 478 36.34 -19.24 -7.60
CA GLY A 478 37.11 -20.15 -6.76
C GLY A 478 36.42 -20.50 -5.43
N LEU A 479 35.08 -20.61 -5.43
CA LEU A 479 34.29 -20.81 -4.23
C LEU A 479 33.87 -22.28 -4.06
N ARG A 480 33.88 -22.75 -2.79
CA ARG A 480 33.27 -24.03 -2.40
C ARG A 480 31.76 -23.90 -2.32
N LYS A 481 31.00 -25.01 -2.41
CA LYS A 481 29.56 -25.07 -2.30
C LYS A 481 29.04 -24.39 -1.02
N SER A 482 29.74 -24.55 0.10
CA SER A 482 29.37 -23.96 1.39
C SER A 482 29.49 -22.41 1.47
N GLN A 483 30.24 -21.82 0.54
CA GLN A 483 30.53 -20.37 0.53
C GLN A 483 29.53 -19.57 -0.31
N LEU A 484 28.77 -20.22 -1.20
CA LEU A 484 27.66 -19.59 -1.94
C LEU A 484 26.40 -20.40 -1.66
N LYS A 485 25.67 -19.95 -0.63
CA LYS A 485 24.41 -20.56 -0.20
C LYS A 485 23.24 -19.86 -0.89
N TYR A 486 22.31 -20.62 -1.38
CA TYR A 486 21.02 -20.20 -1.93
C TYR A 486 20.02 -21.32 -1.70
N SER A 487 18.73 -21.03 -1.83
CA SER A 487 17.67 -22.04 -1.88
C SER A 487 16.86 -21.89 -3.16
N VAL A 488 16.28 -23.00 -3.63
CA VAL A 488 15.39 -23.04 -4.78
C VAL A 488 14.02 -23.51 -4.32
N GLY A 489 13.00 -22.79 -4.70
CA GLY A 489 11.62 -23.15 -4.39
C GLY A 489 10.68 -22.74 -5.50
N THR A 490 9.37 -22.84 -5.25
CA THR A 490 8.34 -22.52 -6.22
C THR A 490 7.19 -21.76 -5.61
N MET A 491 6.40 -21.12 -6.47
CA MET A 491 5.10 -20.55 -6.12
C MET A 491 4.01 -21.57 -6.39
N ILE A 492 3.25 -21.93 -5.37
CA ILE A 492 2.06 -22.76 -5.51
C ILE A 492 0.91 -21.84 -5.93
N GLU A 493 0.56 -21.92 -7.19
CA GLU A 493 -0.44 -21.05 -7.83
C GLU A 493 -1.27 -21.76 -8.91
N ILE A 494 -0.97 -23.05 -9.13
CA ILE A 494 -1.73 -23.92 -10.03
C ILE A 494 -2.41 -25.01 -9.17
N PRO A 495 -3.71 -25.30 -9.36
CA PRO A 495 -4.43 -26.29 -8.57
C PRO A 495 -3.76 -27.67 -8.53
N ARG A 496 -3.20 -28.13 -9.65
CA ARG A 496 -2.44 -29.38 -9.69
C ARG A 496 -1.27 -29.37 -8.71
N ALA A 497 -0.44 -28.32 -8.73
CA ALA A 497 0.71 -28.21 -7.83
C ALA A 497 0.28 -28.19 -6.36
N ALA A 498 -0.87 -27.58 -6.04
CA ALA A 498 -1.42 -27.62 -4.68
C ALA A 498 -1.84 -29.03 -4.26
N LEU A 499 -2.49 -29.80 -5.15
CA LEU A 499 -2.93 -31.16 -4.89
C LEU A 499 -1.79 -32.18 -4.83
N THR A 500 -0.70 -31.96 -5.58
CA THR A 500 0.49 -32.82 -5.62
C THR A 500 1.71 -32.15 -4.99
N ALA A 501 1.50 -31.31 -3.97
CA ALA A 501 2.56 -30.51 -3.35
C ALA A 501 3.65 -31.40 -2.72
N ASN A 502 3.32 -32.59 -2.26
CA ASN A 502 4.29 -33.58 -1.77
C ASN A 502 5.30 -34.00 -2.85
N GLU A 503 4.86 -34.19 -4.12
CA GLU A 503 5.75 -34.52 -5.23
C GLU A 503 6.63 -33.31 -5.61
N VAL A 504 6.04 -32.11 -5.64
CA VAL A 504 6.78 -30.87 -5.91
C VAL A 504 7.82 -30.58 -4.82
N ALA A 505 7.53 -30.92 -3.56
CA ALA A 505 8.41 -30.73 -2.43
C ALA A 505 9.71 -31.56 -2.51
N GLU A 506 9.77 -32.62 -3.32
CA GLU A 506 11.01 -33.38 -3.52
C GLU A 506 12.13 -32.54 -4.15
N HIS A 507 11.77 -31.48 -4.89
CA HIS A 507 12.69 -30.57 -5.56
C HIS A 507 12.66 -29.13 -5.02
N ALA A 508 11.74 -28.80 -4.09
CA ALA A 508 11.59 -27.49 -3.51
C ALA A 508 12.14 -27.40 -2.08
N GLU A 509 12.89 -26.37 -1.80
CA GLU A 509 13.38 -26.06 -0.44
C GLU A 509 12.44 -25.12 0.31
N PHE A 510 11.51 -24.47 -0.41
CA PHE A 510 10.43 -23.65 0.14
C PHE A 510 9.26 -23.53 -0.84
N PHE A 511 8.09 -23.19 -0.32
CA PHE A 511 6.92 -22.79 -1.09
C PHE A 511 6.55 -21.33 -0.81
N SER A 512 6.10 -20.65 -1.86
CA SER A 512 5.32 -19.41 -1.78
C SER A 512 3.93 -19.67 -2.36
N PHE A 513 2.98 -18.78 -2.13
CA PHE A 513 1.59 -18.97 -2.55
C PHE A 513 1.12 -17.81 -3.43
N GLY A 514 0.86 -18.09 -4.71
CA GLY A 514 0.30 -17.15 -5.68
C GLY A 514 -1.23 -17.15 -5.61
N THR A 515 -1.78 -16.53 -4.56
CA THR A 515 -3.22 -16.59 -4.27
C THR A 515 -4.10 -15.98 -5.38
N ASN A 516 -3.59 -15.01 -6.14
CA ASN A 516 -4.33 -14.46 -7.28
C ASN A 516 -4.59 -15.52 -8.36
N ASP A 517 -3.52 -16.15 -8.86
CA ASP A 517 -3.61 -17.16 -9.92
C ASP A 517 -4.31 -18.43 -9.42
N LEU A 518 -4.02 -18.86 -8.20
CA LEU A 518 -4.65 -20.03 -7.60
C LEU A 518 -6.16 -19.84 -7.44
N THR A 519 -6.62 -18.69 -6.96
CA THR A 519 -8.05 -18.39 -6.81
C THR A 519 -8.76 -18.39 -8.16
N GLN A 520 -8.19 -17.70 -9.15
CA GLN A 520 -8.77 -17.64 -10.49
C GLN A 520 -8.88 -19.02 -11.14
N THR A 521 -7.85 -19.83 -11.05
CA THR A 521 -7.81 -21.17 -11.66
C THR A 521 -8.65 -22.18 -10.90
N CYS A 522 -8.72 -22.12 -9.57
CA CYS A 522 -9.58 -23.00 -8.77
C CYS A 522 -11.07 -22.71 -8.97
N LEU A 523 -11.45 -21.44 -9.07
CA LEU A 523 -12.83 -21.02 -9.21
C LEU A 523 -13.29 -20.87 -10.67
N GLY A 524 -12.34 -20.88 -11.63
CA GLY A 524 -12.65 -20.60 -13.04
C GLY A 524 -13.15 -19.17 -13.27
N LEU A 525 -12.69 -18.20 -12.46
CA LEU A 525 -13.11 -16.81 -12.52
C LEU A 525 -11.94 -15.91 -12.93
N SER A 526 -12.18 -15.02 -13.90
CA SER A 526 -11.23 -13.97 -14.23
C SER A 526 -11.28 -12.86 -13.18
N ARG A 527 -10.14 -12.49 -12.63
CA ARG A 527 -10.02 -11.38 -11.68
C ARG A 527 -10.46 -10.05 -12.30
N ASP A 528 -10.12 -9.84 -13.56
CA ASP A 528 -10.33 -8.56 -14.24
C ASP A 528 -11.78 -8.41 -14.69
N ASP A 529 -12.45 -9.53 -15.05
CA ASP A 529 -13.83 -9.52 -15.56
C ASP A 529 -14.87 -9.73 -14.45
N SER A 530 -14.49 -10.36 -13.32
CA SER A 530 -15.44 -10.77 -12.28
C SER A 530 -16.11 -9.59 -11.56
N SER A 531 -15.51 -8.41 -11.54
CA SER A 531 -16.07 -7.23 -10.90
C SER A 531 -17.46 -6.83 -11.45
N SER A 532 -17.76 -7.19 -12.69
CA SER A 532 -19.03 -6.89 -13.34
C SER A 532 -20.21 -7.74 -12.83
N PHE A 533 -19.98 -8.94 -12.34
CA PHE A 533 -21.04 -9.88 -11.95
C PHE A 533 -20.89 -10.45 -10.53
N LEU A 534 -19.68 -10.51 -9.97
CA LEU A 534 -19.42 -11.12 -8.67
C LEU A 534 -20.25 -10.53 -7.51
N PRO A 535 -20.50 -9.19 -7.45
CA PRO A 535 -21.35 -8.62 -6.39
C PRO A 535 -22.80 -9.11 -6.44
N ALA A 536 -23.32 -9.47 -7.63
CA ALA A 536 -24.66 -10.01 -7.79
C ALA A 536 -24.71 -11.51 -7.55
N TYR A 537 -23.67 -12.24 -7.96
CA TYR A 537 -23.51 -13.68 -7.73
C TYR A 537 -23.40 -14.03 -6.26
#